data_f30874b29d91ee84d3ea61db5a33bc44
#
_entry.id   f30874b29d91ee84d3ea61db5a33bc44
#
_cell.length_a   1.000
_cell.length_b   1.000
_cell.length_c   1.000
_cell.angle_alpha   90.00
_cell.angle_beta   90.00
_cell.angle_gamma   90.00
#
_symmetry.space_group_name_H-M   'P 1'
#
loop_
_entity.id
_entity.type
_entity.pdbx_description
1 polymer ?
#
loop_
_entity_poly.entity_id
_entity_poly.type
_entity_poly.pdbx_seq_one_letter_code
_entity_poly.pdbx_strand_id
1 'polypeptide(L)'
;MVVIRNVFRLKFGKAREAVPLFKKGLAIQTKVGAGIDFSTRLFTDVTGPFYTVVLEVTVPNLAAFEAAAPQLMGDKDWQANYQKIGSLVESGYREVFTLVE
;
A
#
# COMPACT_ATOMS: atom_id res chain seq x y z
N MET A 1 -5.57 -11.64 13.35
CA MET A 1 -5.35 -10.84 12.14
C MET A 1 -4.55 -9.59 12.47
N VAL A 2 -3.69 -9.21 11.58
CA VAL A 2 -2.85 -8.01 11.68
C VAL A 2 -3.19 -7.09 10.53
N VAL A 3 -3.35 -5.80 10.82
CA VAL A 3 -3.66 -4.78 9.83
C VAL A 3 -2.45 -3.87 9.69
N ILE A 4 -1.92 -3.77 8.47
CA ILE A 4 -0.78 -2.93 8.15
C ILE A 4 -1.31 -1.73 7.36
N ARG A 5 -1.12 -0.53 7.89
CA ARG A 5 -1.59 0.70 7.28
C ARG A 5 -0.38 1.51 6.83
N ASN A 6 -0.27 1.69 5.52
CA ASN A 6 0.74 2.58 4.95
C ASN A 6 0.04 3.89 4.60
N VAL A 7 0.43 4.96 5.29
CA VAL A 7 -0.17 6.28 5.11
C VAL A 7 0.82 7.14 4.31
N PHE A 8 0.38 7.59 3.14
CA PHE A 8 1.19 8.41 2.24
C PHE A 8 0.62 9.81 2.18
N ARG A 9 1.51 10.79 2.31
CA ARG A 9 1.19 12.18 2.05
C ARG A 9 1.69 12.51 0.65
N LEU A 10 0.78 12.82 -0.26
CA LEU A 10 1.13 13.15 -1.63
C LEU A 10 1.54 14.62 -1.73
N LYS A 11 2.33 14.93 -2.73
CA LYS A 11 2.59 16.32 -3.11
C LYS A 11 1.27 16.99 -3.50
N PHE A 12 1.15 18.26 -3.22
CA PHE A 12 -0.08 19.01 -3.41
C PHE A 12 -0.55 18.90 -4.86
N GLY A 13 -1.83 18.53 -5.04
CA GLY A 13 -2.46 18.41 -6.36
C GLY A 13 -2.16 17.13 -7.12
N LYS A 14 -1.43 16.18 -6.53
CA LYS A 14 -0.98 14.98 -7.24
C LYS A 14 -1.83 13.73 -7.06
N ALA A 15 -2.96 13.83 -6.36
CA ALA A 15 -3.82 12.66 -6.11
C ALA A 15 -4.35 12.04 -7.42
N ARG A 16 -4.72 12.88 -8.39
CA ARG A 16 -5.24 12.42 -9.67
C ARG A 16 -4.24 11.55 -10.44
N GLU A 17 -2.95 11.87 -10.33
CA GLU A 17 -1.88 11.08 -10.93
C GLU A 17 -1.54 9.85 -10.08
N ALA A 18 -1.53 10.00 -8.76
CA ALA A 18 -1.04 8.97 -7.85
C ALA A 18 -2.04 7.82 -7.64
N VAL A 19 -3.34 8.12 -7.50
CA VAL A 19 -4.35 7.09 -7.19
C VAL A 19 -4.36 5.95 -8.20
N PRO A 20 -4.32 6.21 -9.53
CA PRO A 20 -4.23 5.10 -10.49
C PRO A 20 -2.98 4.24 -10.32
N LEU A 21 -1.86 4.84 -9.91
CA LEU A 21 -0.61 4.11 -9.66
C LEU A 21 -0.74 3.22 -8.42
N PHE A 22 -1.40 3.68 -7.36
CA PHE A 22 -1.69 2.85 -6.19
C PHE A 22 -2.60 1.69 -6.55
N LYS A 23 -3.62 1.90 -7.37
CA LYS A 23 -4.49 0.82 -7.86
C LYS A 23 -3.70 -0.21 -8.64
N LYS A 24 -2.81 0.25 -9.52
CA LYS A 24 -1.92 -0.64 -10.29
C LYS A 24 -1.01 -1.43 -9.37
N GLY A 25 -0.45 -0.80 -8.35
CA GLY A 25 0.39 -1.46 -7.34
C GLY A 25 -0.37 -2.57 -6.61
N LEU A 26 -1.62 -2.33 -6.23
CA LEU A 26 -2.47 -3.34 -5.62
C LEU A 26 -2.74 -4.52 -6.54
N ALA A 27 -2.99 -4.27 -7.82
CA ALA A 27 -3.21 -5.33 -8.81
C ALA A 27 -1.96 -6.21 -8.95
N ILE A 28 -0.77 -5.60 -9.00
CA ILE A 28 0.50 -6.32 -9.06
C ILE A 28 0.69 -7.13 -7.77
N GLN A 29 0.42 -6.54 -6.62
CA GLN A 29 0.53 -7.21 -5.32
C GLN A 29 -0.37 -8.43 -5.23
N THR A 30 -1.60 -8.33 -5.70
CA THR A 30 -2.54 -9.45 -5.74
C THR A 30 -2.04 -10.57 -6.64
N LYS A 31 -1.48 -10.22 -7.79
CA LYS A 31 -0.94 -11.20 -8.74
C LYS A 31 0.29 -11.91 -8.17
N VAL A 32 1.24 -11.16 -7.63
CA VAL A 32 2.49 -11.70 -7.06
C VAL A 32 2.19 -12.51 -5.80
N GLY A 33 1.26 -12.06 -4.98
CA GLY A 33 0.88 -12.71 -3.74
C GLY A 33 -0.19 -13.79 -3.90
N ALA A 34 -0.44 -14.27 -5.11
CA ALA A 34 -1.42 -15.35 -5.33
C ALA A 34 -1.08 -16.57 -4.46
N GLY A 35 -2.06 -17.07 -3.71
CA GLY A 35 -1.86 -18.16 -2.75
C GLY A 35 -1.56 -17.70 -1.32
N ILE A 36 -1.37 -16.42 -1.09
CA ILE A 36 -1.20 -15.84 0.23
C ILE A 36 -2.53 -15.25 0.69
N ASP A 37 -2.93 -15.55 1.92
CA ASP A 37 -4.18 -15.02 2.50
C ASP A 37 -3.97 -13.58 2.93
N PHE A 38 -4.45 -12.64 2.11
CA PHE A 38 -4.44 -11.22 2.47
C PHE A 38 -5.58 -10.49 1.78
N SER A 39 -5.98 -9.38 2.36
CA SER A 39 -6.93 -8.46 1.74
C SER A 39 -6.38 -7.04 1.78
N THR A 40 -6.77 -6.22 0.81
CA THR A 40 -6.27 -4.85 0.69
C THR A 40 -7.42 -3.87 0.57
N ARG A 41 -7.23 -2.68 1.11
CA ARG A 41 -8.14 -1.55 0.93
C ARG A 41 -7.33 -0.29 0.68
N LEU A 42 -7.86 0.57 -0.17
CA LEU A 42 -7.23 1.84 -0.52
C LEU A 42 -8.18 2.97 -0.16
N PHE A 43 -7.68 3.95 0.58
CA PHE A 43 -8.46 5.09 1.03
C PHE A 43 -7.83 6.39 0.55
N THR A 44 -8.66 7.37 0.22
CA THR A 44 -8.23 8.75 0.01
C THR A 44 -8.96 9.63 1.00
N ASP A 45 -8.38 10.77 1.33
CA ASP A 45 -8.99 11.69 2.29
C ASP A 45 -10.30 12.29 1.76
N VAL A 46 -11.28 12.41 2.63
CA VAL A 46 -12.48 13.23 2.42
C VAL A 46 -12.35 14.49 3.25
N THR A 47 -11.94 14.33 4.51
CA THR A 47 -11.58 15.41 5.42
C THR A 47 -10.27 15.04 6.10
N GLY A 48 -9.56 16.01 6.64
CA GLY A 48 -8.25 15.82 7.27
C GLY A 48 -7.14 16.40 6.40
N PRO A 49 -5.90 15.95 6.60
CA PRO A 49 -4.78 16.46 5.80
C PRO A 49 -4.99 16.17 4.30
N PHE A 50 -4.85 17.21 3.49
CA PHE A 50 -5.07 17.10 2.04
C PHE A 50 -4.10 16.11 1.39
N TYR A 51 -4.61 15.42 0.35
CA TYR A 51 -3.81 14.50 -0.48
C TYR A 51 -3.18 13.36 0.32
N THR A 52 -3.98 12.75 1.19
CA THR A 52 -3.58 11.56 1.95
C THR A 52 -4.13 10.31 1.25
N VAL A 53 -3.25 9.31 1.09
CA VAL A 53 -3.63 7.98 0.60
C VAL A 53 -3.26 6.97 1.67
N VAL A 54 -4.21 6.11 2.02
CA VAL A 54 -3.97 5.02 2.97
C VAL A 54 -4.12 3.70 2.24
N LEU A 55 -3.06 2.92 2.26
CA LEU A 55 -3.05 1.55 1.77
C LEU A 55 -3.06 0.62 2.96
N GLU A 56 -4.11 -0.17 3.07
CA GLU A 56 -4.30 -1.07 4.21
C GLU A 56 -4.25 -2.52 3.73
N VAL A 57 -3.44 -3.33 4.39
CA VAL A 57 -3.30 -4.76 4.11
C VAL A 57 -3.63 -5.53 5.38
N THR A 58 -4.56 -6.46 5.28
CA THR A 58 -4.91 -7.36 6.39
C THR A 58 -4.34 -8.74 6.10
N VAL A 59 -3.58 -9.28 7.04
CA VAL A 59 -2.89 -10.57 6.94
C VAL A 59 -3.16 -11.39 8.19
N PRO A 60 -2.97 -12.73 8.14
CA PRO A 60 -3.19 -13.57 9.32
C PRO A 60 -2.26 -13.22 10.48
N ASN A 61 -1.00 -12.91 10.20
CA ASN A 61 0.01 -12.54 11.19
C ASN A 61 1.16 -11.79 10.51
N LEU A 62 2.01 -11.17 11.31
CA LEU A 62 3.13 -10.39 10.79
C LEU A 62 4.15 -11.25 10.04
N ALA A 63 4.36 -12.48 10.48
CA ALA A 63 5.30 -13.41 9.82
C ALA A 63 4.87 -13.70 8.38
N ALA A 64 3.58 -13.83 8.11
CA ALA A 64 3.06 -14.03 6.76
C ALA A 64 3.37 -12.83 5.87
N PHE A 65 3.23 -11.61 6.40
CA PHE A 65 3.57 -10.39 5.68
C PHE A 65 5.07 -10.33 5.37
N GLU A 66 5.92 -10.59 6.35
CA GLU A 66 7.37 -10.57 6.18
C GLU A 66 7.85 -11.62 5.19
N ALA A 67 7.22 -12.79 5.17
CA ALA A 67 7.55 -13.85 4.23
C ALA A 67 7.18 -13.48 2.79
N ALA A 68 6.10 -12.72 2.60
CA ALA A 68 5.63 -12.32 1.28
C ALA A 68 6.38 -11.11 0.70
N ALA A 69 6.90 -10.23 1.56
CA ALA A 69 7.49 -8.96 1.15
C ALA A 69 8.64 -9.11 0.13
N PRO A 70 9.60 -10.05 0.28
CA PRO A 70 10.70 -10.18 -0.69
C PRO A 70 10.23 -10.51 -2.11
N GLN A 71 9.16 -11.27 -2.27
CA GLN A 71 8.61 -11.63 -3.57
C GLN A 71 8.07 -10.37 -4.28
N LEU A 72 7.36 -9.52 -3.56
CA LEU A 72 6.83 -8.29 -4.10
C LEU A 72 7.96 -7.32 -4.44
N MET A 73 8.91 -7.12 -3.53
CA MET A 73 10.03 -6.21 -3.74
C MET A 73 10.94 -6.63 -4.88
N GLY A 74 10.99 -7.93 -5.19
CA GLY A 74 11.75 -8.47 -6.31
C GLY A 74 11.03 -8.36 -7.66
N ASP A 75 9.76 -8.01 -7.68
CA ASP A 75 8.99 -7.90 -8.91
C ASP A 75 9.34 -6.59 -9.63
N LYS A 76 9.72 -6.71 -10.91
CA LYS A 76 10.19 -5.55 -11.69
C LYS A 76 9.06 -4.56 -11.98
N ASP A 77 7.87 -5.04 -12.26
CA ASP A 77 6.72 -4.18 -12.53
C ASP A 77 6.32 -3.41 -11.29
N TRP A 78 6.36 -4.08 -10.13
CA TRP A 78 6.08 -3.43 -8.85
C TRP A 78 7.11 -2.34 -8.55
N GLN A 79 8.40 -2.63 -8.75
CA GLN A 79 9.48 -1.67 -8.53
C GLN A 79 9.33 -0.42 -9.41
N ALA A 80 9.06 -0.62 -10.71
CA ALA A 80 8.89 0.49 -11.64
C ALA A 80 7.69 1.36 -11.26
N ASN A 81 6.58 0.74 -10.87
CA ASN A 81 5.37 1.43 -10.44
C ASN A 81 5.61 2.20 -9.14
N TYR A 82 6.32 1.58 -8.19
CA TYR A 82 6.62 2.20 -6.90
C TYR A 82 7.52 3.43 -7.04
N GLN A 83 8.47 3.38 -7.98
CA GLN A 83 9.30 4.56 -8.27
C GLN A 83 8.48 5.74 -8.77
N LYS A 84 7.47 5.48 -9.62
CA LYS A 84 6.56 6.53 -10.09
C LYS A 84 5.76 7.11 -8.94
N ILE A 85 5.25 6.27 -8.05
CA ILE A 85 4.55 6.70 -6.85
C ILE A 85 5.48 7.58 -6.00
N GLY A 86 6.71 7.16 -5.79
CA GLY A 86 7.68 7.87 -4.97
C GLY A 86 7.91 9.31 -5.41
N SER A 87 7.86 9.57 -6.72
CA SER A 87 8.02 10.93 -7.24
C SER A 87 6.85 11.86 -6.90
N LEU A 88 5.71 11.29 -6.51
CA LEU A 88 4.48 12.02 -6.17
C LEU A 88 4.22 12.09 -4.66
N VAL A 89 5.04 11.43 -3.86
CA VAL A 89 4.88 11.35 -2.40
C VAL A 89 5.81 12.35 -1.72
N GLU A 90 5.25 13.09 -0.77
CA GLU A 90 5.99 14.03 0.07
C GLU A 90 6.58 13.34 1.30
N SER A 91 5.76 12.50 1.96
CA SER A 91 6.14 11.78 3.17
C SER A 91 5.21 10.59 3.38
N GLY A 92 5.56 9.75 4.33
CA GLY A 92 4.71 8.62 4.67
C GLY A 92 5.17 7.95 5.95
N TYR A 93 4.29 7.09 6.48
CA TYR A 93 4.60 6.27 7.64
C TYR A 93 3.77 5.00 7.60
N ARG A 94 4.15 4.03 8.43
CA ARG A 94 3.47 2.75 8.56
C ARG A 94 3.01 2.55 10.00
N GLU A 95 1.79 2.05 10.14
CA GLU A 95 1.26 1.60 11.41
C GLU A 95 0.87 0.14 11.28
N VAL A 96 1.09 -0.64 12.33
CA VAL A 96 0.72 -2.04 12.37
C VAL A 96 -0.15 -2.26 13.60
N PHE A 97 -1.35 -2.81 13.38
CA PHE A 97 -2.32 -3.03 14.43
C PHE A 97 -2.72 -4.50 14.49
N THR A 98 -3.01 -4.97 15.70
CA THR A 98 -3.71 -6.23 15.89
C THR A 98 -5.22 -5.96 15.79
N LEU A 99 -5.91 -6.73 14.96
CA LEU A 99 -7.37 -6.65 14.91
C LEU A 99 -7.94 -7.29 16.17
N VAL A 100 -8.69 -6.53 16.93
CA VAL A 100 -9.38 -7.03 18.10
C VAL A 100 -10.71 -7.64 17.67
N GLU A 101 -10.89 -8.90 17.97
CA GLU A 101 -12.07 -9.67 17.55
C GLU A 101 -13.04 -9.94 18.66
#